data_8c1ff9283becb5e21c249247910cb7b6
#
_entry.id   8c1ff9283becb5e21c249247910cb7b6
#
_cell.length_a   1.000
_cell.length_b   1.000
_cell.length_c   1.000
_cell.angle_alpha   90.00
_cell.angle_beta   90.00
_cell.angle_gamma   90.00
#
_symmetry.space_group_name_H-M   'P 1'
#
loop_
_entity.id
_entity.type
_entity.pdbx_description
1 polymer ?
#
loop_
_entity_poly.entity_id
_entity_poly.type
_entity_poly.pdbx_seq_one_letter_code
_entity_poly.pdbx_strand_id
1 'polypeptide(L)'
;MKRRQFIRFGAILSALSLVDKPQASQTLTRSFSGKADGPLVLSTWNHGLAANEGAWQVLSKGGSALDAVEKGVMVTEADLTNRSVGVGGRPDRDGHVTLDACIMSGDSRCGSVAFLEG
;
A
#
# COMPACT_ATOMS: atom_id res chain seq x y z
N MET A 1 -2.11 28.09 -37.12
CA MET A 1 -3.43 27.41 -36.98
C MET A 1 -4.36 28.32 -36.17
N LYS A 2 -5.55 28.64 -36.72
CA LYS A 2 -6.53 29.48 -36.00
C LYS A 2 -7.24 28.63 -34.94
N ARG A 3 -7.49 29.20 -33.74
CA ARG A 3 -8.17 28.50 -32.60
C ARG A 3 -9.41 27.71 -32.98
N ARG A 4 -10.19 28.21 -33.93
CA ARG A 4 -11.42 27.54 -34.46
C ARG A 4 -11.13 26.23 -35.20
N GLN A 5 -9.98 26.10 -35.84
CA GLN A 5 -9.60 24.87 -36.54
C GLN A 5 -9.18 23.79 -35.56
N PHE A 6 -8.50 24.16 -34.43
CA PHE A 6 -8.14 23.22 -33.38
C PHE A 6 -9.36 22.61 -32.68
N ILE A 7 -10.38 23.42 -32.41
CA ILE A 7 -11.64 22.94 -31.78
C ILE A 7 -12.41 22.00 -32.71
N ARG A 8 -12.43 22.28 -34.02
CA ARG A 8 -13.09 21.41 -35.02
C ARG A 8 -12.37 20.08 -35.19
N PHE A 9 -11.05 20.06 -35.15
CA PHE A 9 -10.27 18.82 -35.18
C PHE A 9 -10.45 17.99 -33.88
N GLY A 10 -10.49 18.62 -32.73
CA GLY A 10 -10.74 17.97 -31.43
C GLY A 10 -12.13 17.30 -31.37
N ALA A 11 -13.15 17.95 -31.91
CA ALA A 11 -14.51 17.42 -31.96
C ALA A 11 -14.65 16.20 -32.90
N ILE A 12 -13.89 16.16 -34.00
CA ILE A 12 -13.90 15.02 -34.93
C ILE A 12 -13.16 13.81 -34.35
N LEU A 13 -12.05 14.06 -33.63
CA LEU A 13 -11.29 12.98 -32.94
C LEU A 13 -12.08 12.34 -31.81
N SER A 14 -12.86 13.12 -31.07
CA SER A 14 -13.71 12.58 -30.00
C SER A 14 -14.92 11.79 -30.52
N ALA A 15 -15.40 12.06 -31.71
CA ALA A 15 -16.48 11.29 -32.36
C ALA A 15 -16.00 9.92 -32.86
N LEU A 16 -14.73 9.78 -33.27
CA LEU A 16 -14.17 8.49 -33.69
C LEU A 16 -13.89 7.54 -32.49
N SER A 17 -13.71 8.06 -31.28
CA SER A 17 -13.47 7.22 -30.09
C SER A 17 -14.74 6.58 -29.52
N LEU A 18 -15.92 6.87 -30.09
CA LEU A 18 -17.19 6.25 -29.68
C LEU A 18 -17.49 4.91 -30.34
N VAL A 19 -16.64 4.46 -31.29
CA VAL A 19 -16.89 3.24 -32.08
C VAL A 19 -16.25 2.00 -31.47
N ASP A 20 -15.20 2.15 -30.66
CA ASP A 20 -14.66 1.05 -29.87
C ASP A 20 -15.02 1.29 -28.38
N LYS A 21 -16.06 0.61 -27.91
CA LYS A 21 -16.19 0.41 -26.46
C LYS A 21 -14.90 -0.28 -26.03
N PRO A 22 -14.08 0.34 -25.17
CA PRO A 22 -13.01 -0.42 -24.54
C PRO A 22 -13.73 -1.58 -23.85
N GLN A 23 -13.52 -2.77 -24.35
CA GLN A 23 -13.92 -3.97 -23.65
C GLN A 23 -13.18 -3.88 -22.33
N ALA A 24 -13.87 -3.36 -21.32
CA ALA A 24 -13.34 -3.30 -19.98
C ALA A 24 -12.84 -4.71 -19.73
N SER A 25 -11.53 -4.85 -19.61
CA SER A 25 -10.91 -6.09 -19.22
C SER A 25 -11.75 -6.54 -18.04
N GLN A 26 -12.51 -7.61 -18.22
CA GLN A 26 -13.20 -8.26 -17.12
C GLN A 26 -12.06 -8.77 -16.25
N THR A 27 -11.58 -7.87 -15.38
CA THR A 27 -10.81 -8.29 -14.23
C THR A 27 -11.72 -9.34 -13.61
N LEU A 28 -11.33 -10.60 -13.77
CA LEU A 28 -11.98 -11.70 -13.09
C LEU A 28 -11.90 -11.37 -11.60
N THR A 29 -12.90 -10.64 -11.15
CA THR A 29 -13.16 -10.50 -9.73
C THR A 29 -13.57 -11.90 -9.32
N ARG A 30 -12.57 -12.73 -9.06
CA ARG A 30 -12.77 -13.95 -8.32
C ARG A 30 -13.31 -13.48 -6.98
N SER A 31 -14.62 -13.44 -6.89
CA SER A 31 -15.30 -13.35 -5.60
C SER A 31 -14.85 -14.59 -4.84
N PHE A 32 -13.81 -14.43 -4.02
CA PHE A 32 -13.51 -15.38 -2.98
C PHE A 32 -14.65 -15.25 -1.96
N SER A 33 -15.75 -15.92 -2.24
CA SER A 33 -16.88 -16.07 -1.33
C SER A 33 -16.58 -17.06 -0.21
N GLY A 34 -15.32 -17.36 0.03
CA GLY A 34 -14.89 -18.16 1.17
C GLY A 34 -14.61 -17.23 2.33
N LYS A 35 -15.38 -17.33 3.39
CA LYS A 35 -14.98 -16.82 4.69
C LYS A 35 -13.65 -17.49 5.03
N ALA A 36 -12.60 -16.69 5.21
CA ALA A 36 -11.32 -17.27 5.63
C ALA A 36 -11.53 -17.95 6.99
N ASP A 37 -11.24 -19.25 7.06
CA ASP A 37 -11.43 -20.04 8.29
C ASP A 37 -10.31 -19.77 9.32
N GLY A 38 -9.71 -18.57 9.31
CA GLY A 38 -8.64 -18.23 10.24
C GLY A 38 -8.07 -16.85 10.02
N PRO A 39 -7.08 -16.45 10.83
CA PRO A 39 -6.41 -15.19 10.69
C PRO A 39 -5.63 -15.13 9.38
N LEU A 40 -5.57 -13.95 8.77
CA LEU A 40 -4.83 -13.67 7.54
C LEU A 40 -3.87 -12.52 7.77
N VAL A 41 -2.66 -12.64 7.26
CA VAL A 41 -1.69 -11.55 7.19
C VAL A 41 -1.43 -11.22 5.73
N LEU A 42 -1.49 -9.94 5.39
CA LEU A 42 -1.21 -9.45 4.06
C LEU A 42 -0.26 -8.26 4.15
N SER A 43 0.76 -8.25 3.32
CA SER A 43 1.68 -7.13 3.17
C SER A 43 1.99 -6.87 1.71
N THR A 44 2.58 -5.72 1.43
CA THR A 44 3.08 -5.35 0.11
C THR A 44 4.60 -5.38 0.10
N TRP A 45 5.17 -5.47 -1.10
CA TRP A 45 6.61 -5.51 -1.33
C TRP A 45 7.28 -6.80 -0.81
N ASN A 46 8.48 -7.05 -1.26
CA ASN A 46 9.24 -8.26 -0.90
C ASN A 46 9.70 -8.29 0.58
N HIS A 47 9.97 -7.14 1.19
CA HIS A 47 10.30 -7.06 2.62
C HIS A 47 9.07 -7.37 3.51
N GLY A 48 7.87 -7.32 2.95
CA GLY A 48 6.65 -7.74 3.64
C GLY A 48 6.62 -9.22 4.01
N LEU A 49 7.44 -10.08 3.39
CA LEU A 49 7.53 -11.49 3.77
C LEU A 49 8.03 -11.64 5.21
N ALA A 50 9.11 -10.95 5.57
CA ALA A 50 9.64 -10.97 6.93
C ALA A 50 8.65 -10.34 7.93
N ALA A 51 7.95 -9.26 7.52
CA ALA A 51 6.90 -8.66 8.33
C ALA A 51 5.75 -9.64 8.60
N ASN A 52 5.33 -10.41 7.58
CA ASN A 52 4.29 -11.43 7.74
C ASN A 52 4.69 -12.54 8.71
N GLU A 53 5.94 -12.96 8.69
CA GLU A 53 6.47 -13.94 9.64
C GLU A 53 6.41 -13.40 11.08
N GLY A 54 6.82 -12.15 11.29
CA GLY A 54 6.74 -11.46 12.57
C GLY A 54 5.29 -11.36 13.07
N ALA A 55 4.37 -10.96 12.23
CA ALA A 55 2.95 -10.87 12.54
C ALA A 55 2.33 -12.25 12.86
N TRP A 56 2.73 -13.28 12.10
CA TRP A 56 2.23 -14.64 12.32
C TRP A 56 2.63 -15.23 13.67
N GLN A 57 3.78 -14.86 14.22
CA GLN A 57 4.19 -15.27 15.57
C GLN A 57 3.21 -14.82 16.66
N VAL A 58 2.49 -13.73 16.43
CA VAL A 58 1.45 -13.22 17.34
C VAL A 58 0.12 -13.92 17.07
N LEU A 59 -0.33 -13.95 15.80
CA LEU A 59 -1.63 -14.52 15.43
C LEU A 59 -1.73 -16.01 15.69
N SER A 60 -0.68 -16.77 15.45
CA SER A 60 -0.66 -18.23 15.69
C SER A 60 -0.82 -18.59 17.18
N LYS A 61 -0.57 -17.65 18.07
CA LYS A 61 -0.76 -17.80 19.52
C LYS A 61 -2.07 -17.18 20.02
N GLY A 62 -2.95 -16.76 19.12
CA GLY A 62 -4.22 -16.13 19.48
C GLY A 62 -4.12 -14.67 19.87
N GLY A 63 -3.00 -13.99 19.58
CA GLY A 63 -2.83 -12.55 19.80
C GLY A 63 -3.73 -11.69 18.91
N SER A 64 -3.85 -10.41 19.24
CA SER A 64 -4.71 -9.48 18.50
C SER A 64 -4.12 -9.13 17.14
N ALA A 65 -4.99 -8.74 16.19
CA ALA A 65 -4.56 -8.27 14.88
C ALA A 65 -3.69 -7.00 14.98
N LEU A 66 -3.96 -6.13 15.94
CA LEU A 66 -3.20 -4.90 16.15
C LEU A 66 -1.77 -5.19 16.61
N ASP A 67 -1.61 -6.08 17.61
CA ASP A 67 -0.29 -6.50 18.08
C ASP A 67 0.51 -7.22 16.99
N ALA A 68 -0.20 -7.98 16.13
CA ALA A 68 0.42 -8.66 15.00
C ALA A 68 0.93 -7.68 13.95
N VAL A 69 0.16 -6.65 13.60
CA VAL A 69 0.58 -5.60 12.67
C VAL A 69 1.78 -4.84 13.23
N GLU A 70 1.73 -4.40 14.48
CA GLU A 70 2.85 -3.73 15.13
C GLU A 70 4.11 -4.60 15.09
N LYS A 71 4.01 -5.86 15.54
CA LYS A 71 5.15 -6.77 15.55
C LYS A 71 5.71 -7.03 14.14
N GLY A 72 4.86 -7.16 13.15
CA GLY A 72 5.28 -7.36 11.77
C GLY A 72 6.01 -6.15 11.19
N VAL A 73 5.48 -4.95 11.38
CA VAL A 73 6.08 -3.71 10.88
C VAL A 73 7.44 -3.44 11.53
N MET A 74 7.56 -3.65 12.84
CA MET A 74 8.84 -3.49 13.57
C MET A 74 9.98 -4.32 12.99
N VAL A 75 9.70 -5.51 12.42
CA VAL A 75 10.72 -6.34 11.76
C VAL A 75 11.35 -5.62 10.57
N THR A 76 10.51 -4.99 9.76
CA THR A 76 10.95 -4.27 8.56
C THR A 76 11.58 -2.92 8.89
N GLU A 77 11.04 -2.22 9.88
CA GLU A 77 11.54 -0.91 10.31
C GLU A 77 12.92 -0.99 10.94
N ALA A 78 13.23 -2.09 11.64
CA ALA A 78 14.54 -2.32 12.26
C ALA A 78 15.62 -2.80 11.27
N ASP A 79 15.26 -3.15 10.04
CA ASP A 79 16.21 -3.66 9.04
C ASP A 79 17.03 -2.51 8.44
N LEU A 80 18.27 -2.39 8.85
CA LEU A 80 19.23 -1.40 8.34
C LEU A 80 19.57 -1.57 6.85
N THR A 81 19.27 -2.71 6.26
CA THR A 81 19.50 -2.97 4.83
C THR A 81 18.33 -2.52 3.96
N ASN A 82 17.16 -2.33 4.55
CA ASN A 82 15.98 -1.81 3.87
C ASN A 82 16.13 -0.30 3.63
N ARG A 83 16.19 0.08 2.36
CA ARG A 83 16.38 1.48 1.96
C ARG A 83 15.06 2.22 1.68
N SER A 84 13.93 1.57 1.91
CA SER A 84 12.60 2.12 1.58
C SER A 84 11.82 2.59 2.80
N VAL A 85 11.97 1.89 3.92
CA VAL A 85 11.23 2.16 5.16
C VAL A 85 12.13 1.92 6.37
N GLY A 86 11.77 2.49 7.51
CA GLY A 86 12.43 2.30 8.79
C GLY A 86 13.79 2.98 8.89
N VAL A 87 14.56 2.60 9.88
CA VAL A 87 15.84 3.23 10.24
C VAL A 87 16.92 3.10 9.16
N GLY A 88 16.80 2.11 8.26
CA GLY A 88 17.66 1.96 7.08
C GLY A 88 17.27 2.85 5.91
N GLY A 89 16.20 3.64 6.00
CA GLY A 89 15.66 4.48 4.96
C GLY A 89 16.67 5.48 4.36
N ARG A 90 16.26 6.13 3.28
CA ARG A 90 17.12 7.15 2.65
C ARG A 90 17.08 8.43 3.46
N PRO A 91 18.24 9.02 3.78
CA PRO A 91 18.27 10.29 4.48
C PRO A 91 17.83 11.44 3.56
N ASP A 92 17.45 12.54 4.18
CA ASP A 92 17.25 13.82 3.51
C ASP A 92 18.59 14.41 3.04
N ARG A 93 18.56 15.65 2.53
CA ARG A 93 19.77 16.34 2.05
C ARG A 93 20.77 16.66 3.17
N ASP A 94 20.31 16.75 4.41
CA ASP A 94 21.14 17.12 5.58
C ASP A 94 21.66 15.84 6.30
N GLY A 95 21.28 14.67 5.81
CA GLY A 95 21.76 13.37 6.30
C GLY A 95 20.86 12.72 7.34
N HIS A 96 19.70 13.30 7.63
CA HIS A 96 18.75 12.79 8.64
C HIS A 96 17.72 11.86 8.00
N VAL A 97 17.48 10.72 8.64
CA VAL A 97 16.37 9.82 8.30
C VAL A 97 15.19 10.21 9.19
N THR A 98 14.14 10.73 8.56
CA THR A 98 12.88 11.05 9.23
C THR A 98 11.82 10.03 8.86
N LEU A 99 11.03 9.61 9.82
CA LEU A 99 10.09 8.50 9.70
C LEU A 99 8.67 8.93 10.08
N ASP A 100 7.72 8.36 9.35
CA ASP A 100 6.29 8.49 9.65
C ASP A 100 5.72 7.10 9.88
N ALA A 101 4.80 6.97 10.82
CA ALA A 101 4.09 5.72 11.06
C ALA A 101 2.63 5.96 11.36
N CYS A 102 1.80 4.99 10.99
CA CYS A 102 0.39 4.98 11.37
C CYS A 102 -0.09 3.56 11.61
N ILE A 103 -1.08 3.43 12.48
CA ILE A 103 -1.74 2.16 12.77
C ILE A 103 -3.23 2.38 12.93
N MET A 104 -4.03 1.41 12.51
CA MET A 104 -5.48 1.47 12.62
C MET A 104 -6.04 0.14 13.09
N SER A 105 -6.96 0.20 14.02
CA SER A 105 -7.71 -0.97 14.51
C SER A 105 -8.96 -1.23 13.69
N GLY A 106 -9.51 -2.45 13.80
CA GLY A 106 -10.71 -2.86 13.06
C GLY A 106 -11.99 -2.08 13.43
N ASP A 107 -12.02 -1.40 14.56
CA ASP A 107 -13.09 -0.48 14.98
C ASP A 107 -12.87 0.97 14.53
N SER A 108 -11.99 1.18 13.55
CA SER A 108 -11.69 2.47 12.92
C SER A 108 -11.00 3.50 13.83
N ARG A 109 -10.45 3.10 14.96
CA ARG A 109 -9.54 3.94 15.73
C ARG A 109 -8.16 3.93 15.07
N CYS A 110 -7.59 5.10 14.89
CA CYS A 110 -6.26 5.23 14.31
C CYS A 110 -5.37 6.16 15.14
N GLY A 111 -4.07 5.93 15.02
CA GLY A 111 -3.04 6.80 15.55
C GLY A 111 -1.92 6.94 14.54
N SER A 112 -1.26 8.09 14.54
CA SER A 112 -0.13 8.34 13.65
C SER A 112 0.88 9.25 14.32
N VAL A 113 2.12 9.13 13.86
CA VAL A 113 3.23 10.00 14.21
C VAL A 113 3.96 10.36 12.92
N ALA A 114 4.58 11.51 12.90
CA ALA A 114 5.34 11.97 11.76
C ALA A 114 6.62 12.66 12.22
N PHE A 115 7.60 12.67 11.32
CA PHE A 115 8.86 13.36 11.54
C PHE A 115 9.64 12.87 12.78
N LEU A 116 9.65 11.55 12.97
CA LEU A 116 10.50 10.91 13.99
C LEU A 116 11.92 10.77 13.43
N GLU A 117 12.89 11.18 14.23
CA GLU A 117 14.31 10.90 13.98
C GLU A 117 14.72 9.67 14.81
N GLY A 118 15.46 8.76 14.18
CA GLY A 118 15.93 7.51 14.76
C GLY A 118 17.39 7.58 15.20
#